data_dc2da641f67666780c32f68d8fe39f1b
#
_entry.id   dc2da641f67666780c32f68d8fe39f1b
#
_cell.length_a   1.000
_cell.length_b   1.000
_cell.length_c   1.000
_cell.angle_alpha   90.00
_cell.angle_beta   90.00
_cell.angle_gamma   90.00
#
_symmetry.space_group_name_H-M   'P 1'
#
loop_
_entity.id
_entity.type
_entity.pdbx_description
1 polymer ?
#
loop_
_entity_poly.entity_id
_entity_poly.type
_entity_poly.pdbx_seq_one_letter_code
_entity_poly.pdbx_strand_id
1 'polypeptide(L)'
;MHQLSTGVKTRHPPKIHRMNTQAPTHRPSRITRAIALLEHLAPAWFAMVMGWCGLSLAWLRATDVFGDTALGLGLVGSLFALFVFVLLCISCVVRLTFHPNAVAADMRHPVRHAFMATLPLSIMLLAGIGVSLFWNTSRTLDTLLTFAWVLGSVLELAASVWVMARWLNTPDNGGLQWAAFTPVFFIPVIGNVLAPLAGVTIGLESWATAQFGIGLLLWPVLQTMLLIRMVQAGPLAARLSPSIFITMVAPSIIGLCFLQFDAPLSLAWGSWGIGLFFLALSLTQIHTILEQPFGLPHWAMSFPMAAFTTLSLRMSQEPGGAWLELPATLLLAVTSLLILGLTLGTWRGLRHGHLLVPDK
;
A
#
# COMPACT_ATOMS: atom_id res chain seq x y z
N MET A 1 -7.93 -94.36 20.45
CA MET A 1 -7.12 -94.58 21.65
C MET A 1 -5.79 -93.81 21.55
N HIS A 2 -5.42 -93.15 22.57
CA HIS A 2 -4.22 -92.34 22.82
C HIS A 2 -4.19 -90.90 22.30
N GLN A 3 -4.56 -89.99 23.22
CA GLN A 3 -4.25 -88.57 23.22
C GLN A 3 -2.77 -88.45 23.58
N LEU A 4 -2.06 -87.57 22.89
CA LEU A 4 -0.81 -86.95 23.30
C LEU A 4 -0.98 -85.42 23.43
N SER A 5 -1.02 -85.01 24.66
CA SER A 5 -0.99 -83.61 25.08
C SER A 5 0.43 -83.04 24.93
N THR A 6 0.64 -82.02 24.10
CA THR A 6 1.87 -81.24 24.06
C THR A 6 1.59 -79.82 24.61
N GLY A 7 2.08 -79.59 25.82
CA GLY A 7 2.03 -78.32 26.50
C GLY A 7 2.88 -77.26 25.81
N VAL A 8 2.23 -76.21 25.31
CA VAL A 8 2.86 -74.99 24.78
C VAL A 8 3.16 -74.06 25.96
N LYS A 9 4.44 -73.89 26.31
CA LYS A 9 4.94 -72.86 27.22
C LYS A 9 4.82 -71.52 26.56
N THR A 10 3.90 -70.67 27.01
CA THR A 10 3.78 -69.26 26.64
C THR A 10 4.98 -68.49 27.25
N ARG A 11 5.92 -68.04 26.41
CA ARG A 11 6.95 -67.09 26.76
C ARG A 11 6.36 -65.66 26.85
N HIS A 12 6.40 -65.05 28.03
CA HIS A 12 6.08 -63.62 28.17
C HIS A 12 7.09 -62.77 27.39
N PRO A 13 6.63 -61.79 26.60
CA PRO A 13 7.54 -60.86 25.97
C PRO A 13 8.22 -59.93 27.01
N PRO A 14 9.46 -59.51 26.80
CA PRO A 14 10.16 -58.61 27.71
C PRO A 14 9.51 -57.25 27.78
N LYS A 15 9.32 -56.71 28.99
CA LYS A 15 8.87 -55.33 29.22
C LYS A 15 9.87 -54.35 28.61
N ILE A 16 9.51 -53.75 27.47
CA ILE A 16 10.26 -52.65 26.90
C ILE A 16 10.03 -51.43 27.83
N HIS A 17 11.05 -51.04 28.57
CA HIS A 17 11.12 -49.77 29.28
C HIS A 17 11.06 -48.68 28.19
N ARG A 18 9.89 -48.04 28.02
CA ARG A 18 9.78 -46.81 27.25
C ARG A 18 10.62 -45.74 28.00
N MET A 19 11.80 -45.51 27.52
CA MET A 19 12.56 -44.30 27.86
C MET A 19 11.70 -43.11 27.46
N ASN A 20 11.12 -42.42 28.44
CA ASN A 20 10.37 -41.20 28.29
C ASN A 20 11.38 -40.07 28.04
N THR A 21 11.89 -39.97 26.79
CA THR A 21 12.68 -38.83 26.34
C THR A 21 11.72 -37.67 26.13
N GLN A 22 11.27 -37.04 27.21
CA GLN A 22 10.76 -35.69 27.18
C GLN A 22 11.88 -34.78 26.73
N ALA A 23 11.96 -34.49 25.42
CA ALA A 23 12.77 -33.39 24.92
C ALA A 23 12.38 -32.12 25.71
N PRO A 24 13.32 -31.34 26.21
CA PRO A 24 13.01 -30.11 26.90
C PRO A 24 12.26 -29.19 25.91
N THR A 25 10.99 -28.94 26.16
CA THR A 25 10.19 -27.95 25.42
C THR A 25 10.70 -26.57 25.81
N HIS A 26 11.81 -26.17 25.21
CA HIS A 26 12.28 -24.79 25.27
C HIS A 26 11.22 -23.93 24.62
N ARG A 27 10.38 -23.23 25.40
CA ARG A 27 9.47 -22.22 24.84
C ARG A 27 10.33 -21.20 24.10
N PRO A 28 10.12 -20.99 22.79
CA PRO A 28 10.93 -20.04 22.04
C PRO A 28 10.87 -18.68 22.70
N SER A 29 11.99 -17.96 22.74
CA SER A 29 12.06 -16.62 23.32
C SER A 29 11.05 -15.69 22.62
N ARG A 30 10.65 -14.59 23.29
CA ARG A 30 9.74 -13.61 22.68
C ARG A 30 10.31 -13.07 21.36
N ILE A 31 11.63 -12.89 21.29
CA ILE A 31 12.34 -12.42 20.08
C ILE A 31 12.23 -13.46 18.96
N THR A 32 12.48 -14.74 19.25
CA THR A 32 12.38 -15.83 18.25
C THR A 32 10.95 -15.92 17.68
N ARG A 33 9.94 -15.75 18.54
CA ARG A 33 8.53 -15.72 18.09
C ARG A 33 8.23 -14.49 17.23
N ALA A 34 8.75 -13.32 17.60
CA ALA A 34 8.56 -12.10 16.80
C ALA A 34 9.20 -12.24 15.41
N ILE A 35 10.44 -12.76 15.34
CA ILE A 35 11.12 -13.02 14.06
C ILE A 35 10.33 -14.00 13.21
N ALA A 36 9.78 -15.07 13.77
CA ALA A 36 8.99 -16.04 13.04
C ALA A 36 7.70 -15.40 12.42
N LEU A 37 7.08 -14.45 13.10
CA LEU A 37 5.91 -13.73 12.56
C LEU A 37 6.26 -12.87 11.34
N LEU A 38 7.50 -12.36 11.25
CA LEU A 38 7.95 -11.54 10.13
C LEU A 38 8.05 -12.33 8.81
N GLU A 39 8.03 -13.65 8.82
CA GLU A 39 7.89 -14.47 7.61
C GLU A 39 6.67 -14.02 6.77
N HIS A 40 5.58 -13.63 7.44
CA HIS A 40 4.31 -13.26 6.82
C HIS A 40 4.14 -11.73 6.61
N LEU A 41 5.19 -10.94 6.80
CA LEU A 41 5.17 -9.49 6.57
C LEU A 41 5.24 -9.20 5.06
N ALA A 42 4.10 -9.14 4.39
CA ALA A 42 4.05 -8.82 2.97
C ALA A 42 4.44 -7.36 2.68
N PRO A 43 4.99 -7.02 1.48
CA PRO A 43 5.30 -5.63 1.09
C PRO A 43 4.08 -4.69 1.13
N ALA A 44 2.88 -5.23 1.01
CA ALA A 44 1.61 -4.50 1.12
C ALA A 44 1.44 -3.73 2.45
N TRP A 45 2.21 -4.04 3.50
CA TRP A 45 2.19 -3.30 4.76
C TRP A 45 2.59 -1.83 4.61
N PHE A 46 3.38 -1.47 3.60
CA PHE A 46 3.70 -0.06 3.31
C PHE A 46 2.49 0.76 2.85
N ALA A 47 1.34 0.13 2.51
CA ALA A 47 0.09 0.85 2.28
C ALA A 47 -0.37 1.66 3.50
N MET A 48 0.00 1.25 4.73
CA MET A 48 -0.23 2.04 5.94
C MET A 48 0.54 3.36 5.91
N VAL A 49 1.81 3.33 5.50
CA VAL A 49 2.64 4.53 5.35
C VAL A 49 2.03 5.46 4.31
N MET A 50 1.67 4.91 3.15
CA MET A 50 1.02 5.69 2.08
C MET A 50 -0.27 6.36 2.57
N GLY A 51 -1.12 5.62 3.30
CA GLY A 51 -2.37 6.14 3.86
C GLY A 51 -2.14 7.31 4.82
N TRP A 52 -1.21 7.16 5.76
CA TRP A 52 -0.88 8.22 6.72
C TRP A 52 -0.17 9.41 6.05
N CYS A 53 0.70 9.17 5.06
CA CYS A 53 1.29 10.26 4.26
C CYS A 53 0.21 11.03 3.50
N GLY A 54 -0.73 10.32 2.87
CA GLY A 54 -1.84 10.95 2.16
C GLY A 54 -2.72 11.80 3.09
N LEU A 55 -3.10 11.26 4.26
CA LEU A 55 -3.87 12.00 5.26
C LEU A 55 -3.12 13.24 5.76
N SER A 56 -1.83 13.09 6.00
CA SER A 56 -0.97 14.20 6.40
C SER A 56 -0.96 15.31 5.36
N LEU A 57 -0.77 14.99 4.09
CA LEU A 57 -0.83 15.94 2.98
C LEU A 57 -2.21 16.59 2.85
N ALA A 58 -3.29 15.86 3.07
CA ALA A 58 -4.64 16.40 3.06
C ALA A 58 -4.86 17.42 4.20
N TRP A 59 -4.37 17.13 5.42
CA TRP A 59 -4.42 18.08 6.54
C TRP A 59 -3.50 19.28 6.31
N LEU A 60 -2.28 19.10 5.79
CA LEU A 60 -1.39 20.20 5.42
C LEU A 60 -2.04 21.11 4.36
N ARG A 61 -2.80 20.53 3.43
CA ARG A 61 -3.55 21.32 2.44
C ARG A 61 -4.72 22.07 3.05
N ALA A 62 -5.30 21.55 4.12
CA ALA A 62 -6.40 22.16 4.83
C ALA A 62 -5.99 23.34 5.74
N THR A 63 -4.68 23.71 5.80
CA THR A 63 -4.19 24.85 6.61
C THR A 63 -4.81 26.17 6.18
N ASP A 64 -5.15 26.32 4.91
CA ASP A 64 -5.81 27.53 4.41
C ASP A 64 -7.23 27.72 4.99
N VAL A 65 -7.86 26.62 5.48
CA VAL A 65 -9.21 26.63 6.05
C VAL A 65 -9.17 26.57 7.59
N PHE A 66 -8.31 25.71 8.16
CA PHE A 66 -8.29 25.41 9.60
C PHE A 66 -7.03 25.91 10.34
N GLY A 67 -6.14 26.64 9.65
CA GLY A 67 -4.96 27.25 10.25
C GLY A 67 -4.06 26.25 10.98
N ASP A 68 -3.56 26.67 12.15
CA ASP A 68 -2.59 25.91 12.97
C ASP A 68 -3.10 24.53 13.41
N THR A 69 -4.41 24.36 13.56
CA THR A 69 -4.99 23.04 13.90
C THR A 69 -4.71 22.03 12.79
N ALA A 70 -4.91 22.42 11.53
CA ALA A 70 -4.64 21.55 10.39
C ALA A 70 -3.14 21.27 10.25
N LEU A 71 -2.29 22.28 10.45
CA LEU A 71 -0.84 22.12 10.47
C LEU A 71 -0.42 21.10 11.55
N GLY A 72 -0.96 21.25 12.77
CA GLY A 72 -0.68 20.31 13.87
C GLY A 72 -1.07 18.88 13.55
N LEU A 73 -2.26 18.65 12.98
CA LEU A 73 -2.73 17.32 12.59
C LEU A 73 -1.90 16.76 11.43
N GLY A 74 -1.52 17.58 10.45
CA GLY A 74 -0.61 17.20 9.37
C GLY A 74 0.76 16.77 9.89
N LEU A 75 1.35 17.50 10.83
CA LEU A 75 2.63 17.17 11.46
C LEU A 75 2.56 15.86 12.27
N VAL A 76 1.52 15.67 13.07
CA VAL A 76 1.33 14.42 13.84
C VAL A 76 1.18 13.23 12.89
N GLY A 77 0.40 13.37 11.83
CA GLY A 77 0.26 12.34 10.80
C GLY A 77 1.59 12.01 10.10
N SER A 78 2.39 13.05 9.79
CA SER A 78 3.70 12.89 9.15
C SER A 78 4.69 12.14 10.04
N LEU A 79 4.74 12.48 11.32
CA LEU A 79 5.59 11.80 12.31
C LEU A 79 5.17 10.34 12.49
N PHE A 80 3.86 10.08 12.53
CA PHE A 80 3.36 8.72 12.63
C PHE A 80 3.69 7.90 11.37
N ALA A 81 3.52 8.49 10.18
CA ALA A 81 3.89 7.85 8.91
C ALA A 81 5.39 7.49 8.89
N LEU A 82 6.25 8.44 9.29
CA LEU A 82 7.70 8.22 9.38
C LEU A 82 8.05 7.11 10.39
N PHE A 83 7.42 7.11 11.56
CA PHE A 83 7.60 6.07 12.57
C PHE A 83 7.24 4.69 12.02
N VAL A 84 6.07 4.55 11.38
CA VAL A 84 5.63 3.28 10.77
C VAL A 84 6.58 2.87 9.64
N PHE A 85 7.03 3.81 8.82
CA PHE A 85 7.98 3.56 7.74
C PHE A 85 9.30 2.97 8.26
N VAL A 86 9.91 3.61 9.27
CA VAL A 86 11.16 3.13 9.88
C VAL A 86 10.97 1.74 10.49
N LEU A 87 9.86 1.53 11.20
CA LEU A 87 9.53 0.23 11.78
C LEU A 87 9.41 -0.87 10.72
N LEU A 88 8.72 -0.58 9.60
CA LEU A 88 8.58 -1.52 8.49
C LEU A 88 9.91 -1.77 7.77
N CYS A 89 10.75 -0.74 7.57
CA CYS A 89 12.07 -0.90 6.97
C CYS A 89 12.95 -1.83 7.83
N ILE A 90 13.01 -1.62 9.15
CA ILE A 90 13.72 -2.51 10.08
C ILE A 90 13.16 -3.93 9.98
N SER A 91 11.84 -4.08 9.99
CA SER A 91 11.18 -5.39 9.88
C SER A 91 11.49 -6.08 8.54
N CYS A 92 11.55 -5.33 7.44
CA CYS A 92 11.94 -5.87 6.13
C CYS A 92 13.40 -6.31 6.10
N VAL A 93 14.33 -5.58 6.71
CA VAL A 93 15.74 -5.98 6.82
C VAL A 93 15.86 -7.28 7.63
N VAL A 94 15.17 -7.37 8.77
CA VAL A 94 15.12 -8.60 9.58
C VAL A 94 14.50 -9.75 8.77
N ARG A 95 13.41 -9.50 8.06
CA ARG A 95 12.77 -10.52 7.20
C ARG A 95 13.71 -11.00 6.09
N LEU A 96 14.42 -10.09 5.45
CA LEU A 96 15.36 -10.43 4.38
C LEU A 96 16.52 -11.31 4.90
N THR A 97 16.98 -11.08 6.12
CA THR A 97 18.08 -11.85 6.74
C THR A 97 17.63 -13.22 7.23
N PHE A 98 16.46 -13.32 7.84
CA PHE A 98 15.99 -14.57 8.48
C PHE A 98 15.02 -15.39 7.59
N HIS A 99 14.31 -14.76 6.65
CA HIS A 99 13.32 -15.41 5.77
C HIS A 99 13.50 -15.05 4.29
N PRO A 100 14.70 -15.19 3.68
CA PRO A 100 14.96 -14.80 2.29
C PRO A 100 14.05 -15.55 1.29
N ASN A 101 13.70 -16.79 1.60
CA ASN A 101 12.80 -17.59 0.74
C ASN A 101 11.38 -17.02 0.70
N ALA A 102 10.87 -16.46 1.80
CA ALA A 102 9.56 -15.82 1.85
C ALA A 102 9.56 -14.51 1.02
N VAL A 103 10.66 -13.74 1.06
CA VAL A 103 10.83 -12.56 0.21
C VAL A 103 10.88 -12.95 -1.26
N ALA A 104 11.64 -13.99 -1.61
CA ALA A 104 11.71 -14.51 -2.99
C ALA A 104 10.34 -15.04 -3.48
N ALA A 105 9.54 -15.65 -2.59
CA ALA A 105 8.19 -16.08 -2.91
C ALA A 105 7.26 -14.90 -3.22
N ASP A 106 7.33 -13.80 -2.46
CA ASP A 106 6.56 -12.58 -2.74
C ASP A 106 6.95 -11.96 -4.09
N MET A 107 8.24 -11.91 -4.38
CA MET A 107 8.74 -11.40 -5.66
C MET A 107 8.27 -12.25 -6.87
N ARG A 108 8.06 -13.54 -6.69
CA ARG A 108 7.56 -14.45 -7.75
C ARG A 108 6.05 -14.48 -7.86
N HIS A 109 5.34 -14.08 -6.80
CA HIS A 109 3.88 -14.16 -6.75
C HIS A 109 3.23 -13.29 -7.83
N PRO A 110 2.19 -13.76 -8.55
CA PRO A 110 1.59 -13.04 -9.68
C PRO A 110 0.96 -11.68 -9.32
N VAL A 111 0.56 -11.46 -8.06
CA VAL A 111 -0.03 -10.19 -7.59
C VAL A 111 0.89 -9.48 -6.61
N ARG A 112 1.47 -10.20 -5.63
CA ARG A 112 2.22 -9.58 -4.53
C ARG A 112 3.47 -8.82 -4.98
N HIS A 113 4.08 -9.20 -6.11
CA HIS A 113 5.25 -8.48 -6.64
C HIS A 113 4.97 -7.00 -6.94
N ALA A 114 3.76 -6.62 -7.34
CA ALA A 114 3.41 -5.24 -7.61
C ALA A 114 3.45 -4.35 -6.34
N PHE A 115 3.27 -4.94 -5.15
CA PHE A 115 3.43 -4.20 -3.90
C PHE A 115 4.88 -3.83 -3.57
N MET A 116 5.87 -4.36 -4.29
CA MET A 116 7.27 -3.90 -4.11
C MET A 116 7.44 -2.41 -4.41
N ALA A 117 6.60 -1.83 -5.26
CA ALA A 117 6.56 -0.40 -5.55
C ALA A 117 6.04 0.45 -4.37
N THR A 118 5.39 -0.13 -3.36
CA THR A 118 4.90 0.64 -2.20
C THR A 118 6.04 1.23 -1.35
N LEU A 119 7.20 0.57 -1.32
CA LEU A 119 8.37 1.07 -0.58
C LEU A 119 8.94 2.36 -1.21
N PRO A 120 9.35 2.39 -2.49
CA PRO A 120 9.84 3.62 -3.12
C PRO A 120 8.78 4.72 -3.16
N LEU A 121 7.51 4.38 -3.40
CA LEU A 121 6.41 5.33 -3.33
C LEU A 121 6.28 5.95 -1.93
N SER A 122 6.46 5.17 -0.86
CA SER A 122 6.47 5.69 0.52
C SER A 122 7.63 6.65 0.76
N ILE A 123 8.81 6.39 0.20
CA ILE A 123 9.97 7.30 0.28
C ILE A 123 9.64 8.62 -0.41
N MET A 124 9.06 8.57 -1.62
CA MET A 124 8.68 9.78 -2.36
C MET A 124 7.62 10.60 -1.60
N LEU A 125 6.63 9.95 -1.00
CA LEU A 125 5.60 10.63 -0.21
C LEU A 125 6.18 11.31 1.04
N LEU A 126 7.03 10.63 1.79
CA LEU A 126 7.70 11.20 2.97
C LEU A 126 8.62 12.35 2.58
N ALA A 127 9.39 12.21 1.49
CA ALA A 127 10.22 13.29 0.96
C ALA A 127 9.35 14.48 0.53
N GLY A 128 8.21 14.24 -0.14
CA GLY A 128 7.25 15.26 -0.55
C GLY A 128 6.65 16.03 0.64
N ILE A 129 6.30 15.33 1.73
CA ILE A 129 5.88 15.98 2.98
C ILE A 129 7.02 16.84 3.54
N GLY A 130 8.23 16.30 3.60
CA GLY A 130 9.40 17.04 4.05
C GLY A 130 9.66 18.30 3.23
N VAL A 131 9.53 18.22 1.91
CA VAL A 131 9.63 19.38 0.99
C VAL A 131 8.52 20.40 1.30
N SER A 132 7.27 19.95 1.48
CA SER A 132 6.15 20.84 1.79
C SER A 132 6.32 21.62 3.11
N LEU A 133 7.01 21.01 4.10
CA LEU A 133 7.15 21.59 5.43
C LEU A 133 8.47 22.36 5.64
N PHE A 134 9.56 21.92 5.04
CA PHE A 134 10.91 22.32 5.45
C PHE A 134 11.80 22.79 4.30
N TRP A 135 11.28 22.88 3.07
CA TRP A 135 12.06 23.36 1.93
C TRP A 135 12.57 24.79 2.16
N ASN A 136 13.83 25.05 1.83
CA ASN A 136 14.56 26.29 2.07
C ASN A 136 14.79 26.64 3.56
N THR A 137 14.61 25.69 4.49
CA THR A 137 14.93 25.91 5.90
C THR A 137 16.43 25.77 6.17
N SER A 138 17.08 24.76 5.58
CA SER A 138 18.52 24.59 5.67
C SER A 138 19.06 23.76 4.49
N ARG A 139 20.25 24.13 4.00
CA ARG A 139 20.90 23.46 2.87
C ARG A 139 21.08 21.93 3.11
N THR A 140 21.40 21.53 4.34
CA THR A 140 21.57 20.12 4.69
C THR A 140 20.26 19.37 4.56
N LEU A 141 19.17 19.93 5.06
CA LEU A 141 17.84 19.31 5.01
C LEU A 141 17.34 19.23 3.56
N ASP A 142 17.50 20.31 2.78
CA ASP A 142 17.14 20.33 1.37
C ASP A 142 17.89 19.26 0.57
N THR A 143 19.21 19.08 0.85
CA THR A 143 20.01 18.02 0.22
C THR A 143 19.50 16.63 0.60
N LEU A 144 19.16 16.38 1.87
CA LEU A 144 18.61 15.10 2.34
C LEU A 144 17.26 14.80 1.71
N LEU A 145 16.37 15.78 1.64
CA LEU A 145 15.04 15.65 1.02
C LEU A 145 15.15 15.37 -0.49
N THR A 146 16.04 16.12 -1.16
CA THR A 146 16.32 15.90 -2.59
C THR A 146 16.87 14.50 -2.83
N PHE A 147 17.84 14.05 -2.01
CA PHE A 147 18.39 12.70 -2.13
C PHE A 147 17.32 11.62 -1.91
N ALA A 148 16.50 11.77 -0.86
CA ALA A 148 15.42 10.83 -0.57
C ALA A 148 14.40 10.78 -1.72
N TRP A 149 14.02 11.94 -2.27
CA TRP A 149 13.10 12.00 -3.40
C TRP A 149 13.70 11.36 -4.65
N VAL A 150 14.96 11.67 -5.01
CA VAL A 150 15.66 11.08 -6.16
C VAL A 150 15.76 9.55 -6.00
N LEU A 151 16.17 9.09 -4.82
CA LEU A 151 16.24 7.65 -4.53
C LEU A 151 14.88 6.98 -4.71
N GLY A 152 13.82 7.53 -4.11
CA GLY A 152 12.47 7.02 -4.26
C GLY A 152 12.01 7.00 -5.71
N SER A 153 12.24 8.09 -6.44
CA SER A 153 11.88 8.29 -7.85
C SER A 153 12.56 7.28 -8.78
N VAL A 154 13.87 7.06 -8.63
CA VAL A 154 14.62 6.08 -9.44
C VAL A 154 14.18 4.65 -9.12
N LEU A 155 14.01 4.32 -7.84
CA LEU A 155 13.53 3.01 -7.41
C LEU A 155 12.09 2.75 -7.89
N GLU A 156 11.23 3.77 -7.93
CA GLU A 156 9.87 3.65 -8.42
C GLU A 156 9.82 3.37 -9.92
N LEU A 157 10.66 4.08 -10.70
CA LEU A 157 10.81 3.79 -12.12
C LEU A 157 11.33 2.37 -12.34
N ALA A 158 12.34 1.96 -11.58
CA ALA A 158 12.88 0.60 -11.65
C ALA A 158 11.82 -0.46 -11.29
N ALA A 159 11.01 -0.22 -10.25
CA ALA A 159 9.89 -1.09 -9.87
C ALA A 159 8.84 -1.19 -10.97
N SER A 160 8.49 -0.05 -11.61
CA SER A 160 7.56 0.00 -12.73
C SER A 160 8.05 -0.83 -13.92
N VAL A 161 9.31 -0.63 -14.32
CA VAL A 161 9.94 -1.40 -15.40
C VAL A 161 9.97 -2.89 -15.04
N TRP A 162 10.36 -3.23 -13.81
CA TRP A 162 10.44 -4.63 -13.37
C TRP A 162 9.08 -5.33 -13.36
N VAL A 163 8.03 -4.66 -12.86
CA VAL A 163 6.67 -5.22 -12.84
C VAL A 163 6.16 -5.42 -14.27
N MET A 164 6.36 -4.43 -15.14
CA MET A 164 5.87 -4.50 -16.52
C MET A 164 6.70 -5.42 -17.42
N ALA A 165 8.01 -5.55 -17.19
CA ALA A 165 8.85 -6.47 -17.93
C ALA A 165 8.36 -7.93 -17.81
N ARG A 166 7.70 -8.29 -16.71
CA ARG A 166 7.07 -9.60 -16.56
C ARG A 166 5.92 -9.84 -17.52
N TRP A 167 5.23 -8.77 -17.95
CA TRP A 167 4.12 -8.88 -18.90
C TRP A 167 4.58 -9.23 -20.33
N LEU A 168 5.88 -9.05 -20.60
CA LEU A 168 6.49 -9.46 -21.87
C LEU A 168 6.76 -10.97 -21.93
N ASN A 169 6.63 -11.67 -20.79
CA ASN A 169 6.79 -13.11 -20.71
C ASN A 169 5.44 -13.84 -20.90
N THR A 170 5.51 -15.11 -21.30
CA THR A 170 4.32 -15.97 -21.30
C THR A 170 3.84 -16.26 -19.87
N PRO A 171 2.54 -16.52 -19.64
CA PRO A 171 2.01 -16.87 -18.31
C PRO A 171 2.75 -18.04 -17.65
N ASP A 172 3.17 -19.04 -18.40
CA ASP A 172 3.92 -20.21 -17.91
C ASP A 172 5.33 -19.85 -17.43
N ASN A 173 5.91 -18.75 -17.95
CA ASN A 173 7.22 -18.23 -17.56
C ASN A 173 7.12 -17.04 -16.58
N GLY A 174 6.06 -16.97 -15.79
CA GLY A 174 5.85 -15.94 -14.78
C GLY A 174 5.31 -14.62 -15.33
N GLY A 175 4.77 -14.62 -16.54
CA GLY A 175 4.09 -13.49 -17.16
C GLY A 175 2.74 -13.17 -16.52
N LEU A 176 2.07 -12.15 -17.06
CA LEU A 176 0.78 -11.69 -16.56
C LEU A 176 -0.29 -12.78 -16.77
N GLN A 177 -0.89 -13.20 -15.66
CA GLN A 177 -2.10 -14.02 -15.68
C GLN A 177 -3.31 -13.08 -15.65
N TRP A 178 -4.14 -13.13 -16.70
CA TRP A 178 -5.26 -12.20 -16.86
C TRP A 178 -6.22 -12.19 -15.66
N ALA A 179 -6.55 -13.35 -15.11
CA ALA A 179 -7.41 -13.49 -13.94
C ALA A 179 -6.80 -12.86 -12.67
N ALA A 180 -5.46 -12.79 -12.58
CA ALA A 180 -4.73 -12.20 -11.46
C ALA A 180 -4.56 -10.68 -11.59
N PHE A 181 -4.96 -10.07 -12.70
CA PHE A 181 -4.90 -8.62 -12.88
C PHE A 181 -5.89 -7.93 -11.92
N THR A 182 -5.36 -7.07 -11.07
CA THR A 182 -6.12 -6.37 -10.02
C THR A 182 -5.68 -4.91 -9.94
N PRO A 183 -6.44 -4.03 -9.26
CA PRO A 183 -6.05 -2.62 -9.09
C PRO A 183 -4.68 -2.40 -8.43
N VAL A 184 -4.11 -3.41 -7.79
CA VAL A 184 -2.76 -3.36 -7.20
C VAL A 184 -1.67 -3.02 -8.24
N PHE A 185 -1.88 -3.39 -9.50
CA PHE A 185 -0.95 -3.05 -10.59
C PHE A 185 -0.88 -1.56 -10.93
N PHE A 186 -1.79 -0.76 -10.40
CA PHE A 186 -1.69 0.71 -10.51
C PHE A 186 -0.61 1.30 -9.61
N ILE A 187 -0.18 0.61 -8.54
CA ILE A 187 0.75 1.16 -7.55
C ILE A 187 2.06 1.64 -8.21
N PRO A 188 2.77 0.83 -9.03
CA PRO A 188 3.99 1.30 -9.70
C PRO A 188 3.75 2.45 -10.68
N VAL A 189 2.55 2.57 -11.25
CA VAL A 189 2.20 3.68 -12.15
C VAL A 189 1.93 4.97 -11.38
N ILE A 190 1.27 4.85 -10.22
CA ILE A 190 0.93 5.98 -9.34
C ILE A 190 2.18 6.72 -8.88
N GLY A 191 3.25 6.02 -8.52
CA GLY A 191 4.49 6.65 -8.10
C GLY A 191 5.12 7.53 -9.20
N ASN A 192 5.03 7.09 -10.46
CA ASN A 192 5.49 7.90 -11.58
C ASN A 192 4.61 9.16 -11.77
N VAL A 193 3.28 9.03 -11.64
CA VAL A 193 2.35 10.18 -11.70
C VAL A 193 2.63 11.20 -10.60
N LEU A 194 3.02 10.73 -9.40
CA LEU A 194 3.22 11.57 -8.21
C LEU A 194 4.50 12.41 -8.26
N ALA A 195 5.46 12.07 -9.13
CA ALA A 195 6.78 12.70 -9.17
C ALA A 195 6.77 14.24 -9.20
N PRO A 196 5.90 14.96 -9.97
CA PRO A 196 5.91 16.41 -10.02
C PRO A 196 5.59 17.10 -8.71
N LEU A 197 4.79 16.50 -7.82
CA LEU A 197 4.30 17.16 -6.61
C LEU A 197 5.43 17.68 -5.69
N ALA A 198 6.58 17.02 -5.68
CA ALA A 198 7.77 17.52 -5.00
C ALA A 198 8.91 17.83 -5.97
N GLY A 199 9.02 17.10 -7.07
CA GLY A 199 10.10 17.23 -8.04
C GLY A 199 10.22 18.60 -8.67
N VAL A 200 9.12 19.28 -8.95
CA VAL A 200 9.08 20.66 -9.44
C VAL A 200 9.65 21.61 -8.38
N THR A 201 9.18 21.50 -7.14
CA THR A 201 9.60 22.36 -6.03
C THR A 201 11.11 22.26 -5.74
N ILE A 202 11.70 21.07 -5.85
CA ILE A 202 13.13 20.86 -5.62
C ILE A 202 14.01 21.15 -6.85
N GLY A 203 13.42 21.67 -7.95
CA GLY A 203 14.16 22.07 -9.17
C GLY A 203 14.49 20.90 -10.12
N LEU A 204 13.90 19.71 -9.95
CA LEU A 204 14.08 18.55 -10.82
C LEU A 204 12.88 18.33 -11.76
N GLU A 205 12.32 19.44 -12.27
CA GLU A 205 11.09 19.47 -13.07
C GLU A 205 11.18 18.58 -14.31
N SER A 206 12.28 18.63 -15.07
CA SER A 206 12.42 17.83 -16.31
C SER A 206 12.31 16.34 -16.05
N TRP A 207 12.96 15.83 -15.00
CA TRP A 207 12.88 14.44 -14.60
C TRP A 207 11.48 14.06 -14.07
N ALA A 208 10.92 14.91 -13.22
CA ALA A 208 9.60 14.70 -12.66
C ALA A 208 8.51 14.68 -13.76
N THR A 209 8.61 15.58 -14.75
CA THR A 209 7.71 15.62 -15.91
C THR A 209 7.87 14.38 -16.80
N ALA A 210 9.09 13.90 -17.00
CA ALA A 210 9.32 12.68 -17.76
C ALA A 210 8.65 11.46 -17.08
N GLN A 211 8.78 11.32 -15.76
CA GLN A 211 8.09 10.27 -15.01
C GLN A 211 6.56 10.44 -15.06
N PHE A 212 6.07 11.67 -14.88
CA PHE A 212 4.65 11.96 -15.01
C PHE A 212 4.10 11.51 -16.36
N GLY A 213 4.83 11.75 -17.47
CA GLY A 213 4.48 11.28 -18.81
C GLY A 213 4.32 9.77 -18.89
N ILE A 214 5.21 9.00 -18.23
CA ILE A 214 5.10 7.54 -18.14
C ILE A 214 3.79 7.15 -17.43
N GLY A 215 3.55 7.73 -16.26
CA GLY A 215 2.34 7.44 -15.49
C GLY A 215 1.06 7.85 -16.21
N LEU A 216 1.07 9.01 -16.87
CA LEU A 216 -0.06 9.53 -17.65
C LEU A 216 -0.40 8.61 -18.84
N LEU A 217 0.60 8.02 -19.49
CA LEU A 217 0.41 7.04 -20.57
C LEU A 217 -0.14 5.72 -20.02
N LEU A 218 0.45 5.21 -18.94
CA LEU A 218 0.16 3.85 -18.47
C LEU A 218 -1.16 3.76 -17.72
N TRP A 219 -1.57 4.81 -17.01
CA TRP A 219 -2.82 4.77 -16.24
C TRP A 219 -4.05 4.41 -17.08
N PRO A 220 -4.38 5.08 -18.21
CA PRO A 220 -5.56 4.74 -18.99
C PRO A 220 -5.47 3.34 -19.62
N VAL A 221 -4.25 2.87 -19.94
CA VAL A 221 -4.04 1.50 -20.40
C VAL A 221 -4.43 0.50 -19.32
N LEU A 222 -3.91 0.67 -18.09
CA LEU A 222 -4.25 -0.21 -16.97
C LEU A 222 -5.72 -0.13 -16.60
N GLN A 223 -6.30 1.07 -16.64
CA GLN A 223 -7.71 1.29 -16.36
C GLN A 223 -8.59 0.52 -17.35
N THR A 224 -8.27 0.60 -18.63
CA THR A 224 -8.96 -0.16 -19.67
C THR A 224 -8.81 -1.66 -19.48
N MET A 225 -7.59 -2.14 -19.21
CA MET A 225 -7.33 -3.54 -18.92
C MET A 225 -8.13 -4.04 -17.72
N LEU A 226 -8.23 -3.24 -16.65
CA LEU A 226 -9.03 -3.61 -15.47
C LEU A 226 -10.52 -3.75 -15.81
N LEU A 227 -11.09 -2.80 -16.55
CA LEU A 227 -12.49 -2.86 -16.96
C LEU A 227 -12.77 -4.08 -17.85
N ILE A 228 -11.91 -4.34 -18.83
CA ILE A 228 -12.02 -5.53 -19.69
C ILE A 228 -11.92 -6.82 -18.84
N ARG A 229 -10.95 -6.87 -17.91
CA ARG A 229 -10.77 -8.01 -17.01
C ARG A 229 -12.03 -8.26 -16.17
N MET A 230 -12.66 -7.20 -15.64
CA MET A 230 -13.89 -7.34 -14.85
C MET A 230 -15.05 -7.88 -15.67
N VAL A 231 -15.15 -7.49 -16.95
CA VAL A 231 -16.19 -8.00 -17.88
C VAL A 231 -15.92 -9.47 -18.25
N GLN A 232 -14.67 -9.86 -18.50
CA GLN A 232 -14.32 -11.18 -19.00
C GLN A 232 -14.16 -12.24 -17.91
N ALA A 233 -13.55 -11.87 -16.77
CA ALA A 233 -13.21 -12.78 -15.67
C ALA A 233 -14.10 -12.59 -14.43
N GLY A 234 -15.13 -11.75 -14.52
CA GLY A 234 -16.04 -11.45 -13.42
C GLY A 234 -15.47 -10.47 -12.38
N PRO A 235 -16.23 -10.20 -11.29
CA PRO A 235 -15.84 -9.24 -10.25
C PRO A 235 -14.56 -9.68 -9.55
N LEU A 236 -13.95 -8.74 -8.83
CA LEU A 236 -12.84 -9.04 -7.94
C LEU A 236 -13.29 -10.00 -6.82
N ALA A 237 -12.38 -10.83 -6.35
CA ALA A 237 -12.65 -11.61 -5.15
C ALA A 237 -13.03 -10.67 -3.99
N ALA A 238 -14.03 -11.03 -3.17
CA ALA A 238 -14.59 -10.17 -2.13
C ALA A 238 -13.51 -9.59 -1.18
N ARG A 239 -12.49 -10.37 -0.83
CA ARG A 239 -11.33 -9.91 -0.04
C ARG A 239 -10.53 -8.77 -0.70
N LEU A 240 -10.56 -8.67 -2.02
CA LEU A 240 -9.82 -7.66 -2.80
C LEU A 240 -10.71 -6.48 -3.20
N SER A 241 -12.03 -6.50 -2.90
CA SER A 241 -12.94 -5.40 -3.20
C SER A 241 -12.46 -4.03 -2.70
N PRO A 242 -11.78 -3.89 -1.54
CA PRO A 242 -11.24 -2.59 -1.12
C PRO A 242 -10.25 -1.99 -2.12
N SER A 243 -9.56 -2.82 -2.91
CA SER A 243 -8.58 -2.33 -3.90
C SER A 243 -9.20 -1.55 -5.06
N ILE A 244 -10.52 -1.64 -5.28
CA ILE A 244 -11.19 -0.87 -6.33
C ILE A 244 -11.01 0.65 -6.13
N PHE A 245 -10.86 1.11 -4.89
CA PHE A 245 -10.57 2.51 -4.57
C PHE A 245 -9.26 3.01 -5.19
N ILE A 246 -8.30 2.11 -5.49
CA ILE A 246 -7.03 2.49 -6.13
C ILE A 246 -7.26 3.15 -7.49
N THR A 247 -8.36 2.83 -8.20
CA THR A 247 -8.68 3.38 -9.52
C THR A 247 -8.82 4.90 -9.54
N MET A 248 -9.19 5.54 -8.42
CA MET A 248 -9.34 6.99 -8.33
C MET A 248 -8.04 7.73 -7.99
N VAL A 249 -6.94 7.02 -7.63
CA VAL A 249 -5.69 7.68 -7.20
C VAL A 249 -5.06 8.44 -8.36
N ALA A 250 -4.86 7.78 -9.48
CA ALA A 250 -4.15 8.38 -10.61
C ALA A 250 -4.85 9.67 -11.11
N PRO A 251 -6.16 9.70 -11.39
CA PRO A 251 -6.82 10.96 -11.77
C PRO A 251 -6.71 12.03 -10.68
N SER A 252 -6.76 11.65 -9.40
CA SER A 252 -6.61 12.62 -8.29
C SER A 252 -5.22 13.25 -8.29
N ILE A 253 -4.16 12.46 -8.43
CA ILE A 253 -2.79 12.96 -8.48
C ILE A 253 -2.51 13.73 -9.79
N ILE A 254 -3.03 13.25 -10.93
CA ILE A 254 -2.92 13.96 -12.22
C ILE A 254 -3.52 15.37 -12.10
N GLY A 255 -4.69 15.51 -11.48
CA GLY A 255 -5.31 16.81 -11.23
C GLY A 255 -4.41 17.74 -10.39
N LEU A 256 -3.81 17.22 -9.32
CA LEU A 256 -2.85 17.97 -8.51
C LEU A 256 -1.58 18.36 -9.30
N CYS A 257 -1.08 17.47 -10.18
CA CYS A 257 0.06 17.77 -11.02
C CYS A 257 -0.26 18.82 -12.08
N PHE A 258 -1.46 18.82 -12.67
CA PHE A 258 -1.87 19.90 -13.58
C PHE A 258 -1.88 21.27 -12.89
N LEU A 259 -2.32 21.32 -11.63
CA LEU A 259 -2.22 22.55 -10.84
C LEU A 259 -0.76 22.92 -10.50
N GLN A 260 0.10 21.94 -10.28
CA GLN A 260 1.53 22.15 -10.02
C GLN A 260 2.28 22.67 -11.25
N PHE A 261 1.83 22.33 -12.46
CA PHE A 261 2.39 22.78 -13.72
C PHE A 261 1.77 24.07 -14.26
N ASP A 262 0.88 24.72 -13.50
CA ASP A 262 0.08 25.85 -13.98
C ASP A 262 -0.65 25.56 -15.30
N ALA A 263 -1.06 24.31 -15.50
CA ALA A 263 -1.79 23.88 -16.67
C ALA A 263 -3.23 24.44 -16.66
N PRO A 264 -3.94 24.50 -17.81
CA PRO A 264 -5.32 24.95 -17.85
C PRO A 264 -6.20 24.28 -16.79
N LEU A 265 -6.89 25.10 -15.97
CA LEU A 265 -7.70 24.63 -14.84
C LEU A 265 -8.78 23.60 -15.24
N SER A 266 -9.24 23.63 -16.50
CA SER A 266 -10.16 22.64 -17.06
C SER A 266 -9.61 21.20 -17.00
N LEU A 267 -8.30 21.01 -17.09
CA LEU A 267 -7.66 19.69 -16.97
C LEU A 267 -7.73 19.17 -15.53
N ALA A 268 -7.54 20.04 -14.54
CA ALA A 268 -7.70 19.70 -13.14
C ALA A 268 -9.16 19.36 -12.81
N TRP A 269 -10.13 20.15 -13.30
CA TRP A 269 -11.55 19.84 -13.17
C TRP A 269 -11.94 18.53 -13.86
N GLY A 270 -11.42 18.26 -15.06
CA GLY A 270 -11.62 16.97 -15.73
C GLY A 270 -11.09 15.79 -14.91
N SER A 271 -9.89 15.95 -14.34
CA SER A 271 -9.28 14.95 -13.48
C SER A 271 -10.07 14.72 -12.20
N TRP A 272 -10.57 15.80 -11.57
CA TRP A 272 -11.43 15.72 -10.40
C TRP A 272 -12.73 14.98 -10.71
N GLY A 273 -13.36 15.27 -11.85
CA GLY A 273 -14.59 14.59 -12.32
C GLY A 273 -14.37 13.08 -12.53
N ILE A 274 -13.22 12.69 -13.11
CA ILE A 274 -12.86 11.28 -13.26
C ILE A 274 -12.64 10.63 -11.88
N GLY A 275 -11.96 11.33 -10.97
CA GLY A 275 -11.78 10.86 -9.58
C GLY A 275 -13.11 10.65 -8.86
N LEU A 276 -14.04 11.60 -9.00
CA LEU A 276 -15.41 11.50 -8.45
C LEU A 276 -16.17 10.30 -9.02
N PHE A 277 -16.09 10.07 -10.34
CA PHE A 277 -16.71 8.91 -10.97
C PHE A 277 -16.21 7.59 -10.35
N PHE A 278 -14.88 7.43 -10.21
CA PHE A 278 -14.32 6.23 -9.62
C PHE A 278 -14.57 6.11 -8.11
N LEU A 279 -14.70 7.22 -7.39
CA LEU A 279 -15.16 7.21 -6.01
C LEU A 279 -16.60 6.67 -5.92
N ALA A 280 -17.51 7.23 -6.72
CA ALA A 280 -18.91 6.78 -6.75
C ALA A 280 -19.01 5.29 -7.14
N LEU A 281 -18.24 4.85 -8.14
CA LEU A 281 -18.17 3.45 -8.53
C LEU A 281 -17.65 2.56 -7.39
N SER A 282 -16.60 3.00 -6.68
CA SER A 282 -16.02 2.26 -5.54
C SER A 282 -17.02 2.14 -4.38
N LEU A 283 -17.80 3.18 -4.12
CA LEU A 283 -18.83 3.20 -3.08
C LEU A 283 -19.95 2.18 -3.33
N THR A 284 -20.20 1.77 -4.58
CA THR A 284 -21.16 0.68 -4.87
C THR A 284 -20.74 -0.65 -4.25
N GLN A 285 -19.45 -0.83 -3.97
CA GLN A 285 -18.91 -2.06 -3.37
C GLN A 285 -18.83 -2.00 -1.84
N ILE A 286 -19.31 -0.93 -1.20
CA ILE A 286 -19.11 -0.69 0.24
C ILE A 286 -19.73 -1.80 1.11
N HIS A 287 -20.90 -2.34 0.73
CA HIS A 287 -21.53 -3.44 1.47
C HIS A 287 -20.65 -4.70 1.43
N THR A 288 -20.19 -5.08 0.25
CA THR A 288 -19.27 -6.23 0.08
C THR A 288 -18.00 -6.06 0.90
N ILE A 289 -17.46 -4.83 0.97
CA ILE A 289 -16.25 -4.52 1.73
C ILE A 289 -16.51 -4.66 3.25
N LEU A 290 -17.63 -4.12 3.74
CA LEU A 290 -17.98 -4.14 5.18
C LEU A 290 -18.32 -5.54 5.69
N GLU A 291 -18.77 -6.44 4.83
CA GLU A 291 -19.01 -7.85 5.17
C GLU A 291 -17.71 -8.66 5.33
N GLN A 292 -16.59 -8.17 4.80
CA GLN A 292 -15.32 -8.89 4.91
C GLN A 292 -14.67 -8.68 6.28
N PRO A 293 -14.07 -9.72 6.87
CA PRO A 293 -13.28 -9.56 8.08
C PRO A 293 -12.12 -8.60 7.81
N PHE A 294 -11.82 -7.76 8.82
CA PHE A 294 -10.73 -6.78 8.69
C PHE A 294 -9.39 -7.47 8.33
N GLY A 295 -8.71 -6.93 7.36
CA GLY A 295 -7.40 -7.40 6.90
C GLY A 295 -6.63 -6.30 6.15
N LEU A 296 -5.39 -6.62 5.78
CA LEU A 296 -4.49 -5.70 5.08
C LEU A 296 -5.08 -5.08 3.79
N PRO A 297 -5.89 -5.80 2.98
CA PRO A 297 -6.50 -5.22 1.78
C PRO A 297 -7.34 -3.95 2.04
N HIS A 298 -7.89 -3.76 3.23
CA HIS A 298 -8.66 -2.56 3.57
C HIS A 298 -7.81 -1.28 3.52
N TRP A 299 -6.48 -1.37 3.71
CA TRP A 299 -5.58 -0.22 3.56
C TRP A 299 -5.51 0.32 2.13
N ALA A 300 -5.96 -0.46 1.15
CA ALA A 300 -6.06 0.00 -0.24
C ALA A 300 -7.05 1.16 -0.44
N MET A 301 -7.95 1.42 0.53
CA MET A 301 -8.86 2.58 0.51
C MET A 301 -8.20 3.87 1.02
N SER A 302 -7.15 3.79 1.86
CA SER A 302 -6.64 4.92 2.63
C SER A 302 -6.01 6.01 1.76
N PHE A 303 -4.97 5.68 1.01
CA PHE A 303 -4.28 6.63 0.13
C PHE A 303 -5.18 7.16 -0.99
N PRO A 304 -6.02 6.36 -1.66
CA PRO A 304 -6.98 6.85 -2.62
C PRO A 304 -7.91 7.93 -2.08
N MET A 305 -8.54 7.66 -0.94
CA MET A 305 -9.43 8.63 -0.28
C MET A 305 -8.67 9.93 0.07
N ALA A 306 -7.46 9.81 0.61
CA ALA A 306 -6.64 10.97 0.95
C ALA A 306 -6.23 11.79 -0.29
N ALA A 307 -5.83 11.14 -1.39
CA ALA A 307 -5.45 11.82 -2.62
C ALA A 307 -6.62 12.59 -3.23
N PHE A 308 -7.82 11.99 -3.30
CA PHE A 308 -9.01 12.67 -3.79
C PHE A 308 -9.47 13.78 -2.86
N THR A 309 -9.35 13.61 -1.55
CA THR A 309 -9.59 14.65 -0.56
C THR A 309 -8.66 15.84 -0.78
N THR A 310 -7.35 15.60 -0.96
CA THR A 310 -6.36 16.65 -1.22
C THR A 310 -6.68 17.43 -2.50
N LEU A 311 -7.03 16.72 -3.58
CA LEU A 311 -7.45 17.36 -4.82
C LEU A 311 -8.73 18.18 -4.61
N SER A 312 -9.74 17.66 -3.90
CA SER A 312 -11.00 18.36 -3.65
C SER A 312 -10.80 19.62 -2.82
N LEU A 313 -9.93 19.58 -1.78
CA LEU A 313 -9.53 20.76 -1.00
C LEU A 313 -8.80 21.78 -1.86
N ARG A 314 -7.93 21.35 -2.78
CA ARG A 314 -7.24 22.25 -3.69
C ARG A 314 -8.21 22.91 -4.67
N MET A 315 -9.11 22.10 -5.28
CA MET A 315 -10.10 22.58 -6.22
C MET A 315 -11.12 23.54 -5.58
N SER A 316 -11.42 23.42 -4.28
CA SER A 316 -12.31 24.35 -3.58
C SER A 316 -11.77 25.79 -3.53
N GLN A 317 -10.46 25.95 -3.64
CA GLN A 317 -9.77 27.24 -3.61
C GLN A 317 -9.57 27.86 -5.01
N GLU A 318 -9.82 27.08 -6.07
CA GLU A 318 -9.67 27.55 -7.44
C GLU A 318 -10.95 28.29 -7.92
N PRO A 319 -10.84 29.16 -8.94
CA PRO A 319 -12.00 29.84 -9.51
C PRO A 319 -13.13 28.88 -9.87
N GLY A 320 -14.33 29.16 -9.37
CA GLY A 320 -15.52 28.31 -9.54
C GLY A 320 -15.61 27.13 -8.57
N GLY A 321 -14.65 26.98 -7.65
CA GLY A 321 -14.56 25.85 -6.72
C GLY A 321 -15.23 26.03 -5.36
N ALA A 322 -15.73 27.22 -5.01
CA ALA A 322 -16.27 27.53 -3.67
C ALA A 322 -17.35 26.55 -3.19
N TRP A 323 -18.15 25.99 -4.09
CA TRP A 323 -19.19 25.00 -3.76
C TRP A 323 -18.60 23.67 -3.22
N LEU A 324 -17.32 23.40 -3.49
CA LEU A 324 -16.61 22.21 -2.99
C LEU A 324 -16.11 22.34 -1.55
N GLU A 325 -16.12 23.53 -0.95
CA GLU A 325 -15.52 23.75 0.37
C GLU A 325 -16.13 22.81 1.44
N LEU A 326 -17.46 22.78 1.53
CA LEU A 326 -18.15 21.87 2.45
C LEU A 326 -17.96 20.40 2.07
N PRO A 327 -18.20 19.93 0.82
CA PRO A 327 -17.91 18.56 0.42
C PRO A 327 -16.48 18.12 0.68
N ALA A 328 -15.46 18.94 0.38
CA ALA A 328 -14.06 18.62 0.60
C ALA A 328 -13.73 18.49 2.09
N THR A 329 -14.29 19.37 2.94
CA THR A 329 -14.18 19.28 4.40
C THR A 329 -14.80 18.01 4.95
N LEU A 330 -16.00 17.65 4.49
CA LEU A 330 -16.64 16.39 4.87
C LEU A 330 -15.80 15.18 4.42
N LEU A 331 -15.23 15.24 3.23
CA LEU A 331 -14.35 14.20 2.71
C LEU A 331 -13.09 14.06 3.57
N LEU A 332 -12.51 15.17 4.04
CA LEU A 332 -11.38 15.16 4.96
C LEU A 332 -11.74 14.49 6.29
N ALA A 333 -12.91 14.78 6.83
CA ALA A 333 -13.40 14.15 8.05
C ALA A 333 -13.61 12.64 7.87
N VAL A 334 -14.26 12.22 6.79
CA VAL A 334 -14.48 10.80 6.45
C VAL A 334 -13.14 10.08 6.25
N THR A 335 -12.20 10.69 5.52
CA THR A 335 -10.87 10.12 5.28
C THR A 335 -10.08 9.95 6.59
N SER A 336 -10.17 10.93 7.49
CA SER A 336 -9.54 10.88 8.81
C SER A 336 -10.12 9.73 9.64
N LEU A 337 -11.45 9.61 9.72
CA LEU A 337 -12.12 8.52 10.42
C LEU A 337 -11.80 7.15 9.82
N LEU A 338 -11.75 7.04 8.50
CA LEU A 338 -11.37 5.81 7.81
C LEU A 338 -9.96 5.38 8.22
N ILE A 339 -8.96 6.26 8.12
CA ILE A 339 -7.56 5.91 8.41
C ILE A 339 -7.36 5.60 9.89
N LEU A 340 -8.02 6.33 10.80
CA LEU A 340 -8.03 6.01 12.22
C LEU A 340 -8.67 4.65 12.49
N GLY A 341 -9.79 4.36 11.83
CA GLY A 341 -10.48 3.06 11.93
C GLY A 341 -9.59 1.91 11.42
N LEU A 342 -8.91 2.09 10.29
CA LEU A 342 -7.95 1.12 9.76
C LEU A 342 -6.77 0.91 10.71
N THR A 343 -6.27 1.96 11.34
CA THR A 343 -5.18 1.89 12.33
C THR A 343 -5.62 1.10 13.55
N LEU A 344 -6.81 1.38 14.09
CA LEU A 344 -7.37 0.63 15.22
C LEU A 344 -7.64 -0.83 14.85
N GLY A 345 -8.14 -1.09 13.64
CA GLY A 345 -8.34 -2.44 13.12
C GLY A 345 -7.02 -3.22 13.04
N THR A 346 -5.97 -2.57 12.54
CA THR A 346 -4.62 -3.15 12.48
C THR A 346 -4.07 -3.45 13.87
N TRP A 347 -4.19 -2.49 14.79
CA TRP A 347 -3.77 -2.69 16.17
C TRP A 347 -4.47 -3.90 16.82
N ARG A 348 -5.81 -4.00 16.67
CA ARG A 348 -6.58 -5.13 17.18
C ARG A 348 -6.18 -6.43 16.52
N GLY A 349 -6.03 -6.45 15.19
CA GLY A 349 -5.66 -7.63 14.42
C GLY A 349 -4.26 -8.16 14.78
N LEU A 350 -3.29 -7.27 15.03
CA LEU A 350 -1.96 -7.63 15.52
C LEU A 350 -2.00 -8.19 16.95
N ARG A 351 -2.77 -7.57 17.85
CA ARG A 351 -2.92 -8.08 19.23
C ARG A 351 -3.56 -9.45 19.31
N HIS A 352 -4.49 -9.76 18.41
CA HIS A 352 -5.15 -11.06 18.34
C HIS A 352 -4.42 -12.07 17.44
N GLY A 353 -3.31 -11.68 16.80
CA GLY A 353 -2.50 -12.57 15.96
C GLY A 353 -3.17 -12.97 14.64
N HIS A 354 -4.08 -12.14 14.10
CA HIS A 354 -4.84 -12.45 12.88
C HIS A 354 -4.21 -11.90 11.59
N LEU A 355 -3.23 -11.00 11.67
CA LEU A 355 -2.68 -10.28 10.50
C LEU A 355 -1.35 -10.82 9.98
N LEU A 356 -0.50 -11.37 10.86
CA LEU A 356 0.78 -11.99 10.47
C LEU A 356 0.63 -13.51 10.49
N VAL A 357 -0.20 -14.01 9.58
CA VAL A 357 -0.50 -15.44 9.42
C VAL A 357 -0.30 -15.84 7.95
N PRO A 358 -0.06 -17.14 7.68
CA PRO A 358 0.01 -17.64 6.31
C PRO A 358 -1.27 -17.27 5.53
N ASP A 359 -1.11 -16.86 4.27
CA ASP A 359 -2.24 -16.65 3.37
C ASP A 359 -2.98 -17.98 3.19
N LYS A 360 -4.30 -17.98 3.46
CA LYS A 360 -5.20 -19.11 3.24
C LYS A 360 -5.74 -19.10 1.82
#